data_0afa1d8505133ccd20913c326496a558
#
_entry.id   0afa1d8505133ccd20913c326496a558
#
_cell.length_a   1.000
_cell.length_b   1.000
_cell.length_c   1.000
_cell.angle_alpha   90.00
_cell.angle_beta   90.00
_cell.angle_gamma   90.00
#
_symmetry.space_group_name_H-M   'P 1'
#
loop_
_entity.id
_entity.type
_entity.pdbx_description
1 polymer ?
#
loop_
_entity_poly.entity_id
_entity_poly.type
_entity_poly.pdbx_seq_one_letter_code
_entity_poly.pdbx_strand_id
1 'polypeptide(L)'
;MTLFSYHKYNDFILIQEIYTQKYTSCTKNEANRIADDHLQADGTSYANGLAQADRCDCPEPTKTWSWSVSMNNNCMSHEQLVTSRGFTITYNNQCGRSISGSVSGIGYTQNGEEQVNSASFTIPTGSGTKSGSVYFSREVVCGNVTISGHDSGNC
;
A
#
# COMPACT_ATOMS: atom_id res chain seq x y z
N MET A 1 16.58 2.97 27.86
CA MET A 1 17.22 1.66 27.68
C MET A 1 17.95 1.34 28.97
N THR A 2 17.34 0.54 29.83
CA THR A 2 17.91 0.20 31.14
C THR A 2 18.68 -1.09 30.96
N LEU A 3 19.99 -1.03 31.13
CA LEU A 3 20.87 -2.19 31.14
C LEU A 3 20.63 -2.96 32.43
N PHE A 4 20.12 -4.16 32.33
CA PHE A 4 19.95 -5.03 33.48
C PHE A 4 21.21 -5.84 33.71
N SER A 5 21.80 -5.75 34.91
CA SER A 5 22.81 -6.66 35.34
C SER A 5 22.12 -7.92 35.85
N TYR A 6 22.43 -9.02 35.24
CA TYR A 6 21.93 -10.34 35.59
C TYR A 6 22.43 -10.79 36.97
N HIS A 7 21.49 -11.06 37.88
CA HIS A 7 21.75 -11.80 39.10
C HIS A 7 20.79 -13.00 39.15
N LYS A 8 21.32 -14.15 39.42
CA LYS A 8 20.69 -15.47 39.42
C LYS A 8 19.36 -15.60 40.20
N TYR A 9 18.94 -14.58 40.91
CA TYR A 9 17.68 -14.50 41.65
C TYR A 9 16.59 -13.68 40.98
N ASN A 10 16.84 -13.11 39.80
CA ASN A 10 15.91 -12.20 39.10
C ASN A 10 15.34 -12.76 37.81
N ASP A 11 15.38 -14.06 37.59
CA ASP A 11 14.88 -14.71 36.37
C ASP A 11 13.45 -14.33 36.06
N PHE A 12 12.62 -14.13 37.10
CA PHE A 12 11.21 -13.75 36.91
C PHE A 12 11.02 -12.32 36.43
N ILE A 13 11.85 -11.39 36.88
CA ILE A 13 11.80 -9.97 36.47
C ILE A 13 12.33 -9.82 35.06
N LEU A 14 13.37 -10.56 34.71
CA LEU A 14 13.93 -10.56 33.36
C LEU A 14 12.91 -11.07 32.31
N ILE A 15 12.20 -12.14 32.65
CA ILE A 15 11.13 -12.69 31.82
C ILE A 15 10.00 -11.65 31.60
N GLN A 16 9.62 -10.93 32.65
CA GLN A 16 8.55 -9.97 32.59
C GLN A 16 8.93 -8.72 31.78
N GLU A 17 10.20 -8.33 31.78
CA GLU A 17 10.68 -7.20 30.98
C GLU A 17 10.93 -7.57 29.52
N ILE A 18 11.38 -8.77 29.24
CA ILE A 18 11.41 -9.30 27.89
C ILE A 18 9.98 -9.33 27.31
N TYR A 19 9.00 -9.71 28.12
CA TYR A 19 7.60 -9.74 27.73
C TYR A 19 7.05 -8.34 27.42
N THR A 20 7.45 -7.31 28.15
CA THR A 20 7.01 -5.93 27.92
C THR A 20 7.74 -5.28 26.75
N GLN A 21 9.00 -5.60 26.50
CA GLN A 21 9.74 -5.12 25.33
C GLN A 21 9.29 -5.77 24.03
N LYS A 22 8.73 -6.96 24.09
CA LYS A 22 8.16 -7.68 22.96
C LYS A 22 7.10 -6.89 22.20
N TYR A 23 6.35 -6.03 22.89
CA TYR A 23 5.28 -5.22 22.27
C TYR A 23 5.74 -3.91 21.67
N THR A 24 6.98 -3.49 21.87
CA THR A 24 7.46 -2.19 21.41
C THR A 24 8.45 -2.25 20.25
N SER A 25 8.92 -3.44 19.86
CA SER A 25 9.96 -3.57 18.83
C SER A 25 9.82 -4.91 18.09
N CYS A 26 8.81 -4.99 17.25
CA CYS A 26 8.46 -6.21 16.53
C CYS A 26 9.12 -6.33 15.17
N THR A 27 10.45 -6.47 15.10
CA THR A 27 11.06 -7.06 13.92
C THR A 27 11.56 -8.45 14.27
N LYS A 28 11.40 -9.42 13.37
CA LYS A 28 11.91 -10.78 13.51
C LYS A 28 13.41 -10.80 13.86
N ASN A 29 14.16 -9.85 13.31
CA ASN A 29 15.59 -9.72 13.57
C ASN A 29 15.89 -9.26 14.99
N GLU A 30 15.09 -8.38 15.55
CA GLU A 30 15.27 -7.93 16.94
C GLU A 30 14.90 -9.02 17.95
N ALA A 31 13.82 -9.76 17.68
CA ALA A 31 13.45 -10.92 18.50
C ALA A 31 14.53 -12.01 18.48
N ASN A 32 15.11 -12.27 17.31
CA ASN A 32 16.22 -13.22 17.17
C ASN A 32 17.48 -12.74 17.90
N ARG A 33 17.84 -11.45 17.78
CA ARG A 33 18.99 -10.87 18.47
C ARG A 33 18.86 -10.96 19.98
N ILE A 34 17.69 -10.67 20.53
CA ILE A 34 17.41 -10.80 21.96
C ILE A 34 17.51 -12.27 22.40
N ALA A 35 16.99 -13.20 21.61
CA ALA A 35 17.10 -14.63 21.87
C ALA A 35 18.56 -15.11 21.86
N ASP A 36 19.36 -14.66 20.90
CA ASP A 36 20.79 -14.97 20.77
C ASP A 36 21.61 -14.41 21.95
N ASP A 37 21.34 -13.17 22.37
CA ASP A 37 22.00 -12.54 23.52
C ASP A 37 21.73 -13.33 24.83
N HIS A 38 20.53 -13.89 24.98
CA HIS A 38 20.18 -14.75 26.13
C HIS A 38 20.74 -16.16 26.02
N LEU A 39 20.84 -16.71 24.81
CA LEU A 39 21.48 -18.00 24.57
C LEU A 39 22.95 -18.05 25.02
N GLN A 40 23.66 -16.96 24.85
CA GLN A 40 25.06 -16.83 25.26
C GLN A 40 25.21 -16.70 26.80
N ALA A 41 24.19 -16.22 27.50
CA ALA A 41 24.25 -15.99 28.95
C ALA A 41 23.87 -17.23 29.79
N ASP A 42 22.90 -18.06 29.40
CA ASP A 42 22.27 -19.04 30.28
C ASP A 42 22.07 -20.46 29.75
N GLY A 43 22.63 -20.81 28.62
CA GLY A 43 22.51 -22.16 28.09
C GLY A 43 21.23 -22.45 27.29
N THR A 44 21.39 -23.33 26.34
CA THR A 44 20.59 -23.54 25.15
C THR A 44 19.15 -24.02 25.37
N SER A 45 18.82 -24.66 26.47
CA SER A 45 17.50 -25.32 26.58
C SER A 45 16.36 -24.39 27.03
N TYR A 46 16.68 -23.41 27.86
CA TYR A 46 15.67 -22.45 28.36
C TYR A 46 15.29 -21.41 27.34
N ALA A 47 16.27 -20.88 26.60
CA ALA A 47 16.05 -19.91 25.55
C ALA A 47 15.27 -20.48 24.37
N ASN A 48 15.50 -21.75 23.99
CA ASN A 48 14.74 -22.44 22.98
C ASN A 48 13.26 -22.64 23.36
N GLY A 49 13.00 -22.92 24.65
CA GLY A 49 11.64 -23.04 25.18
C GLY A 49 10.88 -21.70 25.12
N LEU A 50 11.54 -20.60 25.45
CA LEU A 50 10.96 -19.26 25.40
C LEU A 50 10.76 -18.79 23.93
N ALA A 51 11.69 -19.03 23.04
CA ALA A 51 11.58 -18.66 21.64
C ALA A 51 10.47 -19.43 20.89
N GLN A 52 10.17 -20.66 21.33
CA GLN A 52 9.06 -21.44 20.77
C GLN A 52 7.71 -21.10 21.41
N ALA A 53 7.68 -20.76 22.70
CA ALA A 53 6.46 -20.35 23.40
C ALA A 53 6.01 -18.94 22.96
N ASP A 54 6.97 -18.11 22.60
CA ASP A 54 6.77 -16.72 22.25
C ASP A 54 6.84 -16.54 20.74
N ARG A 55 5.83 -17.04 20.04
CA ARG A 55 5.56 -16.53 18.68
C ARG A 55 5.32 -15.02 18.83
N CYS A 56 6.28 -14.23 18.36
CA CYS A 56 6.02 -12.83 18.10
C CYS A 56 4.93 -12.77 17.00
N ASP A 57 3.69 -12.74 17.41
CA ASP A 57 2.59 -12.32 16.54
C ASP A 57 2.75 -10.80 16.32
N CYS A 58 3.85 -10.41 15.67
CA CYS A 58 3.93 -9.10 15.10
C CYS A 58 2.87 -9.08 13.99
N PRO A 59 1.83 -8.28 14.10
CA PRO A 59 0.92 -8.15 12.98
C PRO A 59 1.77 -7.75 11.78
N GLU A 60 1.75 -8.58 10.74
CA GLU A 60 2.40 -8.20 9.49
C GLU A 60 1.88 -6.81 9.11
N PRO A 61 2.76 -5.88 8.72
CA PRO A 61 2.32 -4.56 8.31
C PRO A 61 1.23 -4.75 7.25
N THR A 62 0.06 -4.15 7.51
CA THR A 62 -1.08 -4.26 6.61
C THR A 62 -0.65 -3.74 5.24
N LYS A 63 -0.57 -4.65 4.28
CA LYS A 63 -0.26 -4.28 2.90
C LYS A 63 -1.46 -3.54 2.33
N THR A 64 -1.19 -2.44 1.67
CA THR A 64 -2.21 -1.56 1.11
C THR A 64 -1.99 -1.35 -0.37
N TRP A 65 -3.04 -0.90 -1.03
CA TRP A 65 -2.97 -0.42 -2.39
C TRP A 65 -3.73 0.91 -2.53
N SER A 66 -3.31 1.72 -3.47
CA SER A 66 -3.98 2.96 -3.82
C SER A 66 -3.68 3.35 -5.27
N TRP A 67 -4.59 4.08 -5.87
CA TRP A 67 -4.37 4.71 -7.15
C TRP A 67 -5.17 6.02 -7.27
N SER A 68 -4.70 6.88 -8.14
CA SER A 68 -5.37 8.13 -8.51
C SER A 68 -5.16 8.40 -9.98
N VAL A 69 -6.09 9.13 -10.59
CA VAL A 69 -6.04 9.52 -11.99
C VAL A 69 -5.68 11.00 -12.14
N SER A 70 -4.92 11.30 -13.18
CA SER A 70 -4.75 12.65 -13.73
C SER A 70 -5.07 12.65 -15.20
N MET A 71 -5.82 13.66 -15.66
CA MET A 71 -6.11 13.84 -17.07
C MET A 71 -4.88 14.38 -17.80
N ASN A 72 -4.57 13.82 -18.97
CA ASN A 72 -3.46 14.29 -19.77
C ASN A 72 -3.84 15.60 -20.48
N ASN A 73 -2.94 16.57 -20.46
CA ASN A 73 -3.16 17.85 -21.13
C ASN A 73 -2.74 17.77 -22.62
N ASN A 74 -3.56 17.12 -23.43
CA ASN A 74 -3.31 16.87 -24.85
C ASN A 74 -4.34 17.53 -25.78
N CYS A 75 -5.10 18.53 -25.32
CA CYS A 75 -5.88 19.39 -26.19
C CYS A 75 -4.97 20.41 -26.89
N MET A 76 -5.05 20.50 -28.22
CA MET A 76 -4.40 21.57 -28.96
C MET A 76 -5.12 22.91 -28.75
N SER A 77 -6.43 22.89 -28.56
CA SER A 77 -7.24 24.03 -28.13
C SER A 77 -8.41 23.56 -27.25
N HIS A 78 -8.97 24.47 -26.45
CA HIS A 78 -10.12 24.18 -25.60
C HIS A 78 -11.36 23.75 -26.41
N GLU A 79 -11.53 24.31 -27.60
CA GLU A 79 -12.67 24.08 -28.50
C GLU A 79 -12.49 22.88 -29.43
N GLN A 80 -11.31 22.23 -29.38
CA GLN A 80 -11.05 21.05 -30.21
C GLN A 80 -12.08 19.97 -29.93
N LEU A 81 -12.64 19.37 -30.97
CA LEU A 81 -13.49 18.21 -30.87
C LEU A 81 -12.64 16.94 -30.81
N VAL A 82 -12.94 16.07 -29.87
CA VAL A 82 -12.23 14.81 -29.65
C VAL A 82 -13.22 13.68 -29.36
N THR A 83 -12.88 12.47 -29.77
CA THR A 83 -13.62 11.24 -29.42
C THR A 83 -13.00 10.47 -28.26
N SER A 84 -11.85 10.94 -27.78
CA SER A 84 -11.18 10.31 -26.62
C SER A 84 -10.33 11.32 -25.85
N ARG A 85 -10.13 11.04 -24.56
CA ARG A 85 -9.19 11.79 -23.72
C ARG A 85 -8.27 10.83 -22.98
N GLY A 86 -6.98 11.15 -23.04
CA GLY A 86 -5.94 10.42 -22.34
C GLY A 86 -5.93 10.73 -20.85
N PHE A 87 -5.55 9.74 -20.06
CA PHE A 87 -5.30 9.87 -18.63
C PHE A 87 -4.05 9.09 -18.22
N THR A 88 -3.53 9.41 -17.06
CA THR A 88 -2.45 8.67 -16.40
C THR A 88 -2.91 8.28 -15.00
N ILE A 89 -2.78 6.99 -14.68
CA ILE A 89 -2.96 6.45 -13.34
C ILE A 89 -1.60 6.47 -12.65
N THR A 90 -1.53 7.03 -11.45
CA THR A 90 -0.41 6.84 -10.52
C THR A 90 -0.86 5.86 -9.44
N TYR A 91 -0.08 4.82 -9.17
CA TYR A 91 -0.45 3.77 -8.24
C TYR A 91 0.69 3.33 -7.34
N ASN A 92 0.30 2.82 -6.16
CA ASN A 92 1.14 2.05 -5.26
C ASN A 92 0.35 0.80 -4.83
N ASN A 93 0.85 -0.39 -5.15
CA ASN A 93 0.20 -1.66 -4.85
C ASN A 93 1.21 -2.58 -4.13
N GLN A 94 1.07 -2.70 -2.83
CA GLN A 94 1.89 -3.57 -1.98
C GLN A 94 1.32 -5.00 -1.90
N CYS A 95 0.14 -5.25 -2.49
CA CYS A 95 -0.46 -6.58 -2.54
C CYS A 95 0.32 -7.51 -3.46
N GLY A 96 0.38 -8.79 -3.12
CA GLY A 96 0.99 -9.81 -3.97
C GLY A 96 0.17 -10.18 -5.22
N ARG A 97 -0.83 -9.36 -5.58
CA ARG A 97 -1.74 -9.56 -6.72
C ARG A 97 -2.02 -8.25 -7.43
N SER A 98 -2.41 -8.34 -8.69
CA SER A 98 -2.90 -7.19 -9.46
C SER A 98 -4.27 -6.73 -8.95
N ILE A 99 -4.51 -5.42 -8.99
CA ILE A 99 -5.77 -4.77 -8.60
C ILE A 99 -6.40 -4.15 -9.85
N SER A 100 -7.68 -4.40 -10.06
CA SER A 100 -8.45 -3.79 -11.14
C SER A 100 -9.15 -2.52 -10.64
N GLY A 101 -9.23 -1.51 -11.50
CA GLY A 101 -9.93 -0.26 -11.24
C GLY A 101 -10.59 0.28 -12.51
N SER A 102 -11.36 1.34 -12.35
CA SER A 102 -11.97 2.05 -13.46
C SER A 102 -11.95 3.56 -13.23
N VAL A 103 -11.80 4.31 -14.30
CA VAL A 103 -11.96 5.76 -14.30
C VAL A 103 -13.24 6.12 -15.02
N SER A 104 -13.89 7.20 -14.60
CA SER A 104 -15.05 7.80 -15.27
C SER A 104 -14.62 9.03 -16.02
N GLY A 105 -15.10 9.16 -17.26
CA GLY A 105 -14.94 10.35 -18.09
C GLY A 105 -16.31 10.95 -18.44
N ILE A 106 -16.44 12.25 -18.24
CA ILE A 106 -17.59 13.04 -18.62
C ILE A 106 -17.13 14.10 -19.61
N GLY A 107 -17.81 14.22 -20.74
CA GLY A 107 -17.54 15.24 -21.73
C GLY A 107 -18.84 15.79 -22.29
N TYR A 108 -18.76 16.99 -22.89
CA TYR A 108 -19.93 17.64 -23.48
C TYR A 108 -19.68 17.87 -24.96
N THR A 109 -20.69 17.53 -25.79
CA THR A 109 -20.65 17.83 -27.21
C THR A 109 -20.72 19.35 -27.41
N GLN A 110 -20.49 19.81 -28.67
CA GLN A 110 -20.61 21.22 -29.01
C GLN A 110 -22.02 21.81 -28.76
N ASN A 111 -23.03 20.96 -28.75
CA ASN A 111 -24.41 21.33 -28.46
C ASN A 111 -24.76 21.22 -26.96
N GLY A 112 -23.78 20.91 -26.09
CA GLY A 112 -23.99 20.78 -24.65
C GLY A 112 -24.56 19.43 -24.21
N GLU A 113 -24.64 18.43 -25.08
CA GLU A 113 -25.10 17.08 -24.75
C GLU A 113 -24.02 16.35 -23.98
N GLU A 114 -24.37 15.81 -22.82
CA GLU A 114 -23.45 15.05 -21.96
C GLU A 114 -23.15 13.68 -22.54
N GLN A 115 -21.88 13.31 -22.52
CA GLN A 115 -21.36 11.98 -22.83
C GLN A 115 -20.63 11.44 -21.65
N VAL A 116 -21.06 10.29 -21.11
CA VAL A 116 -20.40 9.60 -19.99
C VAL A 116 -19.87 8.27 -20.49
N ASN A 117 -18.62 7.99 -20.15
CA ASN A 117 -18.05 6.67 -20.40
C ASN A 117 -16.99 6.34 -19.32
N SER A 118 -16.55 5.09 -19.29
CA SER A 118 -15.54 4.62 -18.36
C SER A 118 -14.45 3.82 -19.07
N ALA A 119 -13.28 3.77 -18.47
CA ALA A 119 -12.19 2.90 -18.91
C ALA A 119 -11.68 2.08 -17.73
N SER A 120 -11.60 0.76 -17.92
CA SER A 120 -11.05 -0.16 -16.93
C SER A 120 -9.55 -0.31 -17.12
N PHE A 121 -8.85 -0.56 -16.02
CA PHE A 121 -7.41 -0.82 -16.02
C PHE A 121 -7.05 -1.82 -14.92
N THR A 122 -5.82 -2.32 -14.97
CA THR A 122 -5.24 -3.19 -13.94
C THR A 122 -3.88 -2.64 -13.54
N ILE A 123 -3.64 -2.48 -12.24
CA ILE A 123 -2.37 -2.10 -11.68
C ILE A 123 -1.63 -3.35 -11.18
N PRO A 124 -0.38 -3.57 -11.60
CA PRO A 124 0.44 -4.67 -11.10
C PRO A 124 0.94 -4.39 -9.67
N THR A 125 1.58 -5.36 -9.05
CA THR A 125 2.31 -5.16 -7.80
C THR A 125 3.46 -4.16 -7.98
N GLY A 126 3.68 -3.32 -6.99
CA GLY A 126 4.68 -2.25 -6.98
C GLY A 126 4.08 -0.87 -7.17
N SER A 127 4.92 0.11 -7.41
CA SER A 127 4.52 1.50 -7.64
C SER A 127 4.87 1.92 -9.06
N GLY A 128 4.04 2.76 -9.64
CA GLY A 128 4.29 3.23 -11.00
C GLY A 128 3.17 4.07 -11.57
N THR A 129 3.24 4.24 -12.88
CA THR A 129 2.21 4.93 -13.67
C THR A 129 1.73 4.06 -14.82
N LYS A 130 0.49 4.27 -15.23
CA LYS A 130 -0.12 3.60 -16.40
C LYS A 130 -1.00 4.59 -17.14
N SER A 131 -0.82 4.69 -18.44
CA SER A 131 -1.65 5.55 -19.30
C SER A 131 -2.79 4.78 -19.94
N GLY A 132 -3.88 5.49 -20.20
CA GLY A 132 -5.06 4.98 -20.90
C GLY A 132 -5.85 6.10 -21.54
N SER A 133 -7.00 5.76 -22.12
CA SER A 133 -7.93 6.73 -22.70
C SER A 133 -9.38 6.35 -22.42
N VAL A 134 -10.21 7.36 -22.15
CA VAL A 134 -11.66 7.23 -22.18
C VAL A 134 -12.14 7.62 -23.56
N TYR A 135 -12.99 6.79 -24.17
CA TYR A 135 -13.57 7.01 -25.49
C TYR A 135 -15.03 7.42 -25.36
N PHE A 136 -15.45 8.41 -26.09
CA PHE A 136 -16.82 8.89 -26.13
C PHE A 136 -17.52 8.39 -27.39
N SER A 137 -18.82 8.16 -27.33
CA SER A 137 -19.62 7.69 -28.46
C SER A 137 -19.82 8.79 -29.53
N ARG A 138 -19.69 10.05 -29.12
CA ARG A 138 -19.73 11.25 -29.99
C ARG A 138 -18.55 12.14 -29.69
N GLU A 139 -18.26 13.05 -30.62
CA GLU A 139 -17.25 14.09 -30.39
C GLU A 139 -17.67 15.01 -29.23
N VAL A 140 -16.75 15.26 -28.34
CA VAL A 140 -16.90 16.16 -27.20
C VAL A 140 -15.88 17.28 -27.28
N VAL A 141 -16.20 18.43 -26.69
CA VAL A 141 -15.29 19.57 -26.60
C VAL A 141 -14.18 19.25 -25.63
N CYS A 142 -12.94 19.24 -26.09
CA CYS A 142 -11.75 18.80 -25.36
C CYS A 142 -11.58 19.50 -24.02
N GLY A 143 -11.85 20.80 -23.97
CA GLY A 143 -11.75 21.59 -22.73
C GLY A 143 -12.87 21.31 -21.72
N ASN A 144 -13.95 20.65 -22.14
CA ASN A 144 -15.10 20.33 -21.29
C ASN A 144 -15.12 18.86 -20.85
N VAL A 145 -14.01 18.15 -21.02
CA VAL A 145 -13.87 16.78 -20.53
C VAL A 145 -13.29 16.77 -19.12
N THR A 146 -13.88 15.98 -18.27
CA THR A 146 -13.36 15.65 -16.92
C THR A 146 -13.15 14.16 -16.83
N ILE A 147 -12.00 13.73 -16.34
CA ILE A 147 -11.71 12.34 -15.99
C ILE A 147 -11.44 12.26 -14.50
N SER A 148 -12.13 11.39 -13.82
CA SER A 148 -12.05 11.24 -12.37
C SER A 148 -11.97 9.78 -11.96
N GLY A 149 -11.36 9.55 -10.82
CA GLY A 149 -11.26 8.26 -10.15
C GLY A 149 -10.10 8.22 -9.19
N HIS A 150 -10.30 7.56 -8.10
CA HIS A 150 -9.28 7.17 -7.13
C HIS A 150 -9.85 6.02 -6.31
N ASP A 151 -8.99 5.21 -5.77
CA ASP A 151 -9.41 4.16 -4.84
C ASP A 151 -8.21 3.69 -4.02
N SER A 152 -8.50 3.06 -2.88
CA SER A 152 -7.49 2.51 -1.98
C SER A 152 -8.09 1.41 -1.11
N GLY A 153 -7.26 0.51 -0.63
CA GLY A 153 -7.71 -0.57 0.23
C GLY A 153 -6.58 -1.38 0.82
N ASN A 154 -6.98 -2.35 1.61
CA ASN A 154 -6.09 -3.34 2.21
C ASN A 154 -6.05 -4.60 1.34
N CYS A 155 -4.95 -5.35 1.42
CA CYS A 155 -4.83 -6.64 0.76
C CYS A 155 -5.57 -7.72 1.52
#